data_6a0e50457cb1bd378f5e86bdc8a02ece
#
_entry.id   6a0e50457cb1bd378f5e86bdc8a02ece
#
_cell.length_a   1.000
_cell.length_b   1.000
_cell.length_c   1.000
_cell.angle_alpha   90.00
_cell.angle_beta   90.00
_cell.angle_gamma   90.00
#
_symmetry.space_group_name_H-M   'P 1'
#
loop_
_entity.id
_entity.type
_entity.pdbx_description
1 polymer ?
#
loop_
_entity_poly.entity_id
_entity_poly.type
_entity_poly.pdbx_seq_one_letter_code
_entity_poly.pdbx_strand_id
1 'polypeptide(L)'
;MKDESEQDQEHQRAVWLRPSQGAVLNDPEKVTQLNLFIEEWLLEKYRQTQSVKTRATYRSILSHYRGALQQQGLDLDRIDCLPTLVTTAHLYSTFSARGQQVAVATSNLRLAVLSSFYEFARRNDLLDINPIDKIKRGKTRRYQGAHALAPEIVQMRLRSIDTSTLAGQRDRALLLIYLQTCRRLSEVASLLWRDVQITTRRDPQGQSLELVTLTFERCKGAKRMVDQLPAGVSQILLAWVRTYYTQACLPLTPDAPLWVALAPGGRNGRNRGNQLGPQAIADICKKYLGTSKVHTTRHTGALLRLKAGASVQDIKKQLGHDSLATTDYYIEVLLQGPDAFAEQVESQLL
;
A
#
# COMPACT_ATOMS: atom_id res chain seq x y z
N MET A 1 -3.67 9.49 43.38
CA MET A 1 -3.30 10.81 42.93
C MET A 1 -2.37 10.66 41.76
N LYS A 2 -2.88 10.80 40.54
CA LYS A 2 -2.01 10.97 39.36
C LYS A 2 -1.47 12.39 39.45
N ASP A 3 -0.18 12.50 39.25
CA ASP A 3 0.58 13.71 39.45
C ASP A 3 0.03 14.85 38.58
N GLU A 4 -0.30 15.99 39.14
CA GLU A 4 -0.79 17.18 38.42
C GLU A 4 0.19 17.62 37.32
N SER A 5 1.47 17.30 37.48
CA SER A 5 2.50 17.54 36.49
C SER A 5 2.33 16.71 35.18
N GLU A 6 1.76 15.50 35.24
CA GLU A 6 1.46 14.69 34.04
C GLU A 6 0.21 15.19 33.30
N GLN A 7 -0.79 15.68 34.04
CA GLN A 7 -2.00 16.25 33.44
C GLN A 7 -1.73 17.59 32.75
N ASP A 8 -0.89 18.43 33.33
CA ASP A 8 -0.45 19.69 32.69
C ASP A 8 0.41 19.42 31.44
N GLN A 9 1.28 18.41 31.44
CA GLN A 9 2.07 18.02 30.28
C GLN A 9 1.19 17.39 29.18
N GLU A 10 0.17 16.61 29.52
CA GLU A 10 -0.79 16.09 28.53
C GLU A 10 -1.66 17.21 27.95
N HIS A 11 -2.07 18.19 28.76
CA HIS A 11 -2.86 19.33 28.28
C HIS A 11 -2.05 20.27 27.39
N GLN A 12 -0.80 20.57 27.72
CA GLN A 12 0.13 21.31 26.88
C GLN A 12 0.42 20.54 25.59
N ARG A 13 0.64 19.21 25.64
CA ARG A 13 0.85 18.36 24.44
C ARG A 13 -0.34 18.37 23.47
N ALA A 14 -1.58 18.44 23.97
CA ALA A 14 -2.78 18.49 23.13
C ALA A 14 -2.98 19.83 22.42
N VAL A 15 -2.52 20.92 23.01
CA VAL A 15 -2.61 22.29 22.44
C VAL A 15 -1.71 22.44 21.21
N TRP A 16 -0.54 21.79 21.21
CA TRP A 16 0.46 21.90 20.11
C TRP A 16 0.04 21.24 18.79
N LEU A 17 -0.97 20.40 18.79
CA LEU A 17 -1.34 19.56 17.64
C LEU A 17 -2.73 19.87 17.07
N ARG A 18 -3.46 20.86 17.62
CA ARG A 18 -4.73 21.29 17.05
C ARG A 18 -4.49 22.17 15.83
N PRO A 19 -5.02 21.86 14.64
CA PRO A 19 -5.04 22.82 13.54
C PRO A 19 -5.89 24.00 14.01
N SER A 20 -5.33 25.21 13.94
CA SER A 20 -6.09 26.43 14.13
C SER A 20 -7.21 26.47 13.09
N GLN A 21 -8.47 26.40 13.54
CA GLN A 21 -9.59 26.74 12.68
C GLN A 21 -9.45 28.24 12.35
N GLY A 22 -9.14 28.54 11.09
CA GLY A 22 -9.23 29.89 10.56
C GLY A 22 -7.94 30.71 10.42
N ALA A 23 -6.77 30.11 10.37
CA ALA A 23 -5.58 30.84 9.88
C ALA A 23 -5.70 31.08 8.37
N VAL A 24 -6.20 32.23 8.00
CA VAL A 24 -6.19 32.74 6.62
C VAL A 24 -4.74 32.86 6.18
N LEU A 25 -4.32 31.97 5.30
CA LEU A 25 -2.98 31.89 4.71
C LEU A 25 -2.70 33.00 3.67
N ASN A 26 -3.27 34.19 3.82
CA ASN A 26 -3.23 35.26 2.82
C ASN A 26 -2.63 36.56 3.39
N ASP A 27 -1.51 36.44 4.12
CA ASP A 27 -0.67 37.62 4.32
C ASP A 27 0.51 37.51 3.34
N PRO A 28 0.50 38.23 2.21
CA PRO A 28 1.55 38.13 1.18
C PRO A 28 2.92 38.64 1.68
N GLU A 29 2.98 39.41 2.78
CA GLU A 29 4.22 39.91 3.36
C GLU A 29 5.00 38.89 4.20
N LYS A 30 4.42 37.71 4.48
CA LYS A 30 5.06 36.63 5.28
C LYS A 30 5.44 35.38 4.50
N VAL A 31 5.51 35.46 3.19
CA VAL A 31 6.02 34.33 2.37
C VAL A 31 7.52 34.29 2.51
N THR A 32 8.05 33.38 3.32
CA THR A 32 9.49 33.15 3.43
C THR A 32 10.03 32.58 2.10
N GLN A 33 11.28 32.83 1.78
CA GLN A 33 11.92 32.29 0.56
C GLN A 33 11.74 30.76 0.47
N LEU A 34 11.87 30.08 1.59
CA LEU A 34 11.75 28.63 1.67
C LEU A 34 10.37 28.11 1.23
N ASN A 35 9.31 28.91 1.42
CA ASN A 35 7.96 28.55 1.02
C ASN A 35 7.79 28.49 -0.50
N LEU A 36 8.51 29.32 -1.24
CA LEU A 36 8.50 29.32 -2.70
C LEU A 36 9.06 28.00 -3.27
N PHE A 37 9.99 27.38 -2.56
CA PHE A 37 10.66 26.14 -2.98
C PHE A 37 9.90 24.86 -2.59
N ILE A 38 8.80 24.94 -1.82
CA ILE A 38 8.00 23.75 -1.46
C ILE A 38 7.46 23.06 -2.71
N GLU A 39 6.92 23.81 -3.66
CA GLU A 39 6.36 23.23 -4.90
C GLU A 39 7.44 22.62 -5.77
N GLU A 40 8.62 23.22 -5.83
CA GLU A 40 9.76 22.71 -6.58
C GLU A 40 10.26 21.39 -5.97
N TRP A 41 10.42 21.33 -4.64
CA TRP A 41 10.74 20.09 -3.95
C TRP A 41 9.67 18.99 -4.18
N LEU A 42 8.39 19.34 -4.12
CA LEU A 42 7.31 18.39 -4.39
C LEU A 42 7.31 17.90 -5.83
N LEU A 43 7.71 18.75 -6.79
CA LEU A 43 7.90 18.36 -8.18
C LEU A 43 9.09 17.42 -8.34
N GLU A 44 10.22 17.70 -7.67
CA GLU A 44 11.37 16.78 -7.63
C GLU A 44 10.96 15.41 -7.13
N LYS A 45 10.21 15.34 -6.01
CA LYS A 45 9.71 14.07 -5.45
C LYS A 45 8.75 13.36 -6.40
N TYR A 46 7.90 14.10 -7.10
CA TYR A 46 7.06 13.51 -8.13
C TYR A 46 7.87 12.94 -9.29
N ARG A 47 8.88 13.65 -9.78
CA ARG A 47 9.78 13.16 -10.84
C ARG A 47 10.52 11.88 -10.43
N GLN A 48 10.96 11.79 -9.17
CA GLN A 48 11.65 10.62 -8.63
C GLN A 48 10.73 9.40 -8.46
N THR A 49 9.46 9.60 -8.08
CA THR A 49 8.57 8.51 -7.69
C THR A 49 7.45 8.23 -8.68
N GLN A 50 7.16 9.16 -9.59
CA GLN A 50 6.01 9.16 -10.51
C GLN A 50 4.66 8.92 -9.78
N SER A 51 4.58 9.29 -8.49
CA SER A 51 3.44 9.00 -7.61
C SER A 51 2.75 10.26 -7.10
N VAL A 52 1.55 10.52 -7.58
CA VAL A 52 0.66 11.59 -7.09
C VAL A 52 0.37 11.42 -5.59
N LYS A 53 0.18 10.17 -5.14
CA LYS A 53 -0.08 9.88 -3.73
C LYS A 53 1.12 10.21 -2.84
N THR A 54 2.34 9.92 -3.29
CA THR A 54 3.57 10.28 -2.57
C THR A 54 3.67 11.80 -2.45
N ARG A 55 3.49 12.53 -3.56
CA ARG A 55 3.47 14.01 -3.56
C ARG A 55 2.44 14.57 -2.58
N ALA A 56 1.21 14.05 -2.58
CA ALA A 56 0.15 14.49 -1.67
C ALA A 56 0.49 14.21 -0.20
N THR A 57 1.07 13.04 0.11
CA THR A 57 1.50 12.66 1.46
C THR A 57 2.62 13.59 1.95
N TYR A 58 3.61 13.88 1.12
CA TYR A 58 4.73 14.76 1.43
C TYR A 58 4.24 16.18 1.70
N ARG A 59 3.36 16.71 0.84
CA ARG A 59 2.72 18.01 1.03
C ARG A 59 1.97 18.08 2.36
N SER A 60 1.14 17.09 2.64
CA SER A 60 0.34 17.04 3.87
C SER A 60 1.23 17.04 5.13
N ILE A 61 2.27 16.21 5.16
CA ILE A 61 3.19 16.13 6.31
C ILE A 61 3.91 17.46 6.52
N LEU A 62 4.46 18.07 5.48
CA LEU A 62 5.16 19.34 5.58
C LEU A 62 4.21 20.47 6.02
N SER A 63 3.00 20.54 5.46
CA SER A 63 2.01 21.56 5.81
C SER A 63 1.56 21.46 7.27
N HIS A 64 1.35 20.24 7.81
CA HIS A 64 1.00 20.09 9.23
C HIS A 64 2.15 20.47 10.16
N TYR A 65 3.38 20.11 9.82
CA TYR A 65 4.56 20.54 10.61
C TYR A 65 4.73 22.05 10.59
N ARG A 66 4.61 22.67 9.41
CA ARG A 66 4.65 24.13 9.26
C ARG A 66 3.57 24.81 10.11
N GLY A 67 2.34 24.29 10.08
CA GLY A 67 1.25 24.79 10.94
C GLY A 67 1.59 24.73 12.42
N ALA A 68 2.26 23.67 12.88
CA ALA A 68 2.71 23.55 14.26
C ALA A 68 3.83 24.57 14.62
N LEU A 69 4.70 24.93 13.67
CA LEU A 69 5.68 26.01 13.85
C LEU A 69 5.01 27.38 13.92
N GLN A 70 4.06 27.64 13.03
CA GLN A 70 3.34 28.93 12.98
C GLN A 70 2.57 29.21 14.27
N GLN A 71 2.06 28.19 14.96
CA GLN A 71 1.45 28.34 16.29
C GLN A 71 2.45 28.86 17.35
N GLN A 72 3.76 28.73 17.08
CA GLN A 72 4.83 29.23 17.94
C GLN A 72 5.47 30.52 17.39
N GLY A 73 4.85 31.16 16.38
CA GLY A 73 5.37 32.35 15.71
C GLY A 73 6.61 32.10 14.85
N LEU A 74 6.85 30.83 14.46
CA LEU A 74 7.99 30.42 13.63
C LEU A 74 7.55 29.92 12.25
N ASP A 75 8.50 29.86 11.32
CA ASP A 75 8.33 29.16 10.05
C ASP A 75 9.55 28.26 9.74
N LEU A 76 9.53 27.57 8.62
CA LEU A 76 10.50 26.54 8.22
C LEU A 76 11.96 27.05 8.10
N ASP A 77 12.16 28.35 7.85
CA ASP A 77 13.46 29.00 7.65
C ASP A 77 14.12 29.54 8.92
N ARG A 78 13.46 29.45 10.06
CA ARG A 78 13.95 30.00 11.34
C ARG A 78 15.02 29.10 11.99
N ILE A 79 16.15 28.95 11.31
CA ILE A 79 17.29 28.15 11.79
C ILE A 79 17.94 28.75 13.05
N ASP A 80 17.81 30.05 13.25
CA ASP A 80 18.19 30.78 14.49
C ASP A 80 17.43 30.20 15.72
N CYS A 81 16.24 29.64 15.52
CA CYS A 81 15.44 28.94 16.55
C CYS A 81 15.57 27.43 16.46
N LEU A 82 16.75 26.90 16.13
CA LEU A 82 16.99 25.46 15.91
C LEU A 82 16.44 24.54 17.02
N PRO A 83 16.61 24.82 18.33
CA PRO A 83 16.04 23.95 19.38
C PRO A 83 14.53 23.80 19.26
N THR A 84 13.83 24.90 18.94
CA THR A 84 12.37 24.88 18.77
C THR A 84 11.94 24.12 17.53
N LEU A 85 12.64 24.28 16.40
CA LEU A 85 12.39 23.50 15.19
C LEU A 85 12.54 21.99 15.46
N VAL A 86 13.61 21.59 16.14
CA VAL A 86 13.88 20.17 16.48
C VAL A 86 12.82 19.64 17.43
N THR A 87 12.48 20.38 18.50
CA THR A 87 11.47 19.97 19.47
C THR A 87 10.10 19.83 18.81
N THR A 88 9.69 20.80 17.98
CA THR A 88 8.42 20.75 17.26
C THR A 88 8.38 19.57 16.27
N ALA A 89 9.47 19.31 15.55
CA ALA A 89 9.57 18.15 14.65
C ALA A 89 9.45 16.83 15.42
N HIS A 90 10.09 16.73 16.60
CA HIS A 90 10.01 15.56 17.46
C HIS A 90 8.58 15.33 17.97
N LEU A 91 7.93 16.35 18.52
CA LEU A 91 6.54 16.26 18.99
C LEU A 91 5.58 15.93 17.85
N TYR A 92 5.67 16.65 16.72
CA TYR A 92 4.85 16.41 15.56
C TYR A 92 5.02 14.98 14.99
N SER A 93 6.26 14.48 14.98
CA SER A 93 6.50 13.12 14.47
C SER A 93 5.96 12.06 15.42
N THR A 94 5.97 12.29 16.74
CA THR A 94 5.65 11.32 17.78
C THR A 94 4.16 11.25 18.09
N PHE A 95 3.45 12.39 18.02
CA PHE A 95 2.05 12.46 18.45
C PHE A 95 1.08 12.77 17.29
N SER A 96 -0.16 12.32 17.42
CA SER A 96 -1.28 12.69 16.56
C SER A 96 -1.87 14.04 17.02
N ALA A 97 -2.73 14.64 16.17
CA ALA A 97 -3.48 15.86 16.55
C ALA A 97 -4.36 15.71 17.80
N ARG A 98 -4.63 14.46 18.23
CA ARG A 98 -5.38 14.14 19.45
C ARG A 98 -4.45 13.86 20.65
N GLY A 99 -3.16 14.13 20.56
CA GLY A 99 -2.17 13.85 21.60
C GLY A 99 -1.79 12.37 21.79
N GLN A 100 -2.33 11.47 20.98
CA GLN A 100 -1.99 10.06 21.07
C GLN A 100 -0.68 9.76 20.35
N GLN A 101 0.15 8.90 20.94
CA GLN A 101 1.40 8.46 20.31
C GLN A 101 1.11 7.67 19.02
N VAL A 102 1.78 8.03 17.94
CA VAL A 102 1.67 7.31 16.67
C VAL A 102 2.61 6.12 16.61
N ALA A 103 2.33 5.18 15.69
CA ALA A 103 3.25 4.07 15.46
C ALA A 103 4.64 4.55 15.01
N VAL A 104 5.70 3.87 15.44
CA VAL A 104 7.10 4.21 15.11
C VAL A 104 7.32 4.35 13.61
N ALA A 105 6.67 3.51 12.79
CA ALA A 105 6.74 3.63 11.32
C ALA A 105 6.16 4.95 10.79
N THR A 106 5.07 5.44 11.40
CA THR A 106 4.47 6.74 11.06
C THR A 106 5.37 7.89 11.48
N SER A 107 5.95 7.81 12.69
CA SER A 107 6.93 8.79 13.17
C SER A 107 8.13 8.86 12.23
N ASN A 108 8.71 7.73 11.88
CA ASN A 108 9.84 7.65 10.95
C ASN A 108 9.50 8.18 9.55
N LEU A 109 8.28 7.95 9.06
CA LEU A 109 7.82 8.51 7.78
C LEU A 109 7.77 10.04 7.85
N ARG A 110 7.18 10.60 8.91
CA ARG A 110 7.12 12.06 9.11
C ARG A 110 8.51 12.67 9.15
N LEU A 111 9.42 12.12 9.94
CA LEU A 111 10.82 12.57 10.01
C LEU A 111 11.55 12.43 8.67
N ALA A 112 11.30 11.35 7.91
CA ALA A 112 11.90 11.17 6.60
C ALA A 112 11.45 12.23 5.59
N VAL A 113 10.18 12.62 5.62
CA VAL A 113 9.64 13.67 4.76
C VAL A 113 10.20 15.03 5.13
N LEU A 114 10.23 15.38 6.43
CA LEU A 114 10.81 16.64 6.89
C LEU A 114 12.32 16.72 6.55
N SER A 115 13.07 15.67 6.86
CA SER A 115 14.50 15.61 6.52
C SER A 115 14.73 15.75 5.01
N SER A 116 13.87 15.13 4.18
CA SER A 116 13.97 15.26 2.73
C SER A 116 13.74 16.69 2.22
N PHE A 117 12.85 17.45 2.87
CA PHE A 117 12.63 18.86 2.54
C PHE A 117 13.83 19.74 2.95
N TYR A 118 14.30 19.60 4.17
CA TYR A 118 15.44 20.36 4.65
C TYR A 118 16.74 20.00 3.92
N GLU A 119 16.91 18.75 3.50
CA GLU A 119 18.02 18.34 2.65
C GLU A 119 17.93 18.95 1.25
N PHE A 120 16.73 19.08 0.69
CA PHE A 120 16.50 19.82 -0.55
C PHE A 120 16.89 21.29 -0.38
N ALA A 121 16.45 21.95 0.70
CA ALA A 121 16.79 23.31 1.00
C ALA A 121 18.32 23.50 1.15
N ARG A 122 19.01 22.58 1.83
CA ARG A 122 20.47 22.60 2.01
C ARG A 122 21.21 22.45 0.67
N ARG A 123 20.76 21.54 -0.21
CA ARG A 123 21.39 21.34 -1.54
C ARG A 123 21.21 22.52 -2.50
N ASN A 124 20.22 23.37 -2.25
CA ASN A 124 19.95 24.56 -3.04
C ASN A 124 20.42 25.86 -2.31
N ASP A 125 21.31 25.71 -1.35
CA ASP A 125 21.94 26.84 -0.61
C ASP A 125 20.93 27.77 0.08
N LEU A 126 19.72 27.26 0.39
CA LEU A 126 18.69 28.00 1.11
C LEU A 126 18.89 27.95 2.61
N LEU A 127 19.53 26.90 3.11
CA LEU A 127 19.84 26.64 4.52
C LEU A 127 21.19 25.92 4.62
N ASP A 128 21.93 26.17 5.70
CA ASP A 128 23.23 25.52 5.93
C ASP A 128 23.09 24.16 6.62
N ILE A 129 22.00 23.93 7.34
CA ILE A 129 21.79 22.71 8.17
C ILE A 129 20.42 22.10 7.96
N ASN A 130 20.33 20.79 8.23
CA ASN A 130 19.09 20.08 8.31
C ASN A 130 18.72 19.83 9.79
N PRO A 131 17.70 20.53 10.34
CA PRO A 131 17.32 20.40 11.75
C PRO A 131 16.95 18.97 12.15
N ILE A 132 16.47 18.17 11.21
CA ILE A 132 15.96 16.81 11.47
C ILE A 132 17.11 15.81 11.74
N ASP A 133 18.34 16.11 11.34
CA ASP A 133 19.50 15.26 11.59
C ASP A 133 19.80 15.12 13.10
N LYS A 134 19.31 16.04 13.92
CA LYS A 134 19.38 15.95 15.39
C LYS A 134 18.44 14.91 15.99
N ILE A 135 17.48 14.37 15.22
CA ILE A 135 16.45 13.46 15.73
C ILE A 135 16.76 12.03 15.30
N LYS A 136 16.98 11.13 16.29
CA LYS A 136 17.16 9.72 16.03
C LYS A 136 15.84 9.06 15.68
N ARG A 137 15.82 8.27 14.61
CA ARG A 137 14.65 7.49 14.20
C ARG A 137 14.51 6.23 15.06
N GLY A 138 13.27 5.87 15.38
CA GLY A 138 12.97 4.67 16.13
C GLY A 138 13.25 3.40 15.29
N LYS A 139 13.65 2.30 15.96
CA LYS A 139 13.81 1.00 15.30
C LYS A 139 12.45 0.42 14.93
N THR A 140 12.26 0.06 13.68
CA THR A 140 11.06 -0.66 13.20
C THR A 140 11.44 -2.09 12.84
N ARG A 141 10.67 -3.05 13.32
CA ARG A 141 10.77 -4.43 12.81
C ARG A 141 10.00 -4.50 11.50
N ARG A 142 10.66 -4.88 10.43
CA ARG A 142 10.03 -5.10 9.13
C ARG A 142 9.07 -6.28 9.25
N TYR A 143 7.92 -6.20 8.56
CA TYR A 143 6.93 -7.27 8.45
C TYR A 143 6.36 -7.84 9.76
N GLN A 144 6.47 -7.14 10.90
CA GLN A 144 5.94 -7.59 12.20
C GLN A 144 4.42 -7.88 12.19
N GLY A 145 3.69 -7.41 11.20
CA GLY A 145 2.28 -7.69 10.98
C GLY A 145 2.01 -8.54 9.73
N ALA A 146 3.01 -9.25 9.20
CA ALA A 146 2.84 -10.15 8.06
C ALA A 146 2.21 -11.46 8.56
N HIS A 147 0.89 -11.58 8.38
CA HIS A 147 0.16 -12.80 8.67
C HIS A 147 -0.38 -13.36 7.36
N ALA A 148 -0.12 -14.64 7.10
CA ALA A 148 -0.76 -15.37 6.02
C ALA A 148 -1.96 -16.16 6.56
N LEU A 149 -2.97 -16.36 5.74
CA LEU A 149 -4.08 -17.23 6.06
C LEU A 149 -3.69 -18.69 5.78
N ALA A 150 -4.19 -19.63 6.61
CA ALA A 150 -3.98 -21.05 6.36
C ALA A 150 -4.61 -21.44 5.01
N PRO A 151 -3.95 -22.32 4.21
CA PRO A 151 -4.44 -22.72 2.89
C PRO A 151 -5.83 -23.31 2.92
N GLU A 152 -6.14 -24.10 3.93
CA GLU A 152 -7.43 -24.78 4.12
C GLU A 152 -8.56 -23.77 4.33
N ILE A 153 -8.29 -22.72 5.11
CA ILE A 153 -9.24 -21.61 5.34
C ILE A 153 -9.48 -20.85 4.05
N VAL A 154 -8.43 -20.56 3.27
CA VAL A 154 -8.56 -19.87 1.99
C VAL A 154 -9.40 -20.69 1.01
N GLN A 155 -9.12 -21.98 0.90
CA GLN A 155 -9.85 -22.89 0.02
C GLN A 155 -11.33 -22.97 0.40
N MET A 156 -11.63 -23.18 1.69
CA MET A 156 -13.01 -23.21 2.20
C MET A 156 -13.76 -21.91 1.86
N ARG A 157 -13.14 -20.77 2.12
CA ARG A 157 -13.75 -19.46 1.89
C ARG A 157 -13.96 -19.14 0.41
N LEU A 158 -13.01 -19.51 -0.47
CA LEU A 158 -13.19 -19.36 -1.91
C LEU A 158 -14.30 -20.27 -2.47
N ARG A 159 -14.47 -21.47 -1.91
CA ARG A 159 -15.56 -22.38 -2.28
C ARG A 159 -16.94 -21.90 -1.80
N SER A 160 -17.00 -21.17 -0.69
CA SER A 160 -18.25 -20.63 -0.15
C SER A 160 -18.79 -19.39 -0.89
N ILE A 161 -18.04 -18.86 -1.87
CA ILE A 161 -18.51 -17.72 -2.67
C ILE A 161 -19.63 -18.20 -3.60
N ASP A 162 -20.80 -17.60 -3.46
CA ASP A 162 -21.95 -17.86 -4.34
C ASP A 162 -21.70 -17.30 -5.75
N THR A 163 -21.34 -18.19 -6.67
CA THR A 163 -21.07 -17.85 -8.07
C THR A 163 -22.31 -17.83 -8.97
N SER A 164 -23.50 -18.05 -8.42
CA SER A 164 -24.76 -17.82 -9.16
C SER A 164 -24.99 -16.34 -9.42
N THR A 165 -24.40 -15.47 -8.60
CA THR A 165 -24.50 -14.02 -8.72
C THR A 165 -23.31 -13.41 -9.49
N LEU A 166 -23.52 -12.36 -10.25
CA LEU A 166 -22.44 -11.59 -10.90
C LEU A 166 -21.38 -11.09 -9.90
N ALA A 167 -21.82 -10.64 -8.71
CA ALA A 167 -20.92 -10.20 -7.67
C ALA A 167 -19.99 -11.32 -7.20
N GLY A 168 -20.54 -12.52 -6.97
CA GLY A 168 -19.76 -13.68 -6.56
C GLY A 168 -18.80 -14.16 -7.65
N GLN A 169 -19.21 -14.16 -8.91
CA GLN A 169 -18.32 -14.49 -10.05
C GLN A 169 -17.14 -13.53 -10.11
N ARG A 170 -17.38 -12.21 -10.04
CA ARG A 170 -16.35 -11.18 -10.00
C ARG A 170 -15.41 -11.37 -8.79
N ASP A 171 -15.98 -11.49 -7.61
CA ASP A 171 -15.24 -11.52 -6.36
C ASP A 171 -14.35 -12.78 -6.28
N ARG A 172 -14.87 -13.94 -6.75
CA ARG A 172 -14.09 -15.18 -6.84
C ARG A 172 -12.94 -15.08 -7.83
N ALA A 173 -13.19 -14.56 -9.04
CA ALA A 173 -12.15 -14.36 -10.05
C ALA A 173 -11.05 -13.41 -9.55
N LEU A 174 -11.44 -12.28 -8.95
CA LEU A 174 -10.52 -11.29 -8.40
C LEU A 174 -9.64 -11.87 -7.30
N LEU A 175 -10.23 -12.58 -6.32
CA LEU A 175 -9.48 -13.16 -5.20
C LEU A 175 -8.52 -14.26 -5.66
N LEU A 176 -8.93 -15.11 -6.62
CA LEU A 176 -8.07 -16.12 -7.21
C LEU A 176 -6.86 -15.49 -7.91
N ILE A 177 -7.08 -14.47 -8.73
CA ILE A 177 -5.98 -13.75 -9.41
C ILE A 177 -5.07 -13.07 -8.41
N TYR A 178 -5.62 -12.43 -7.38
CA TYR A 178 -4.84 -11.77 -6.36
C TYR A 178 -3.94 -12.73 -5.58
N LEU A 179 -4.46 -13.89 -5.18
CA LEU A 179 -3.69 -14.95 -4.52
C LEU A 179 -2.68 -15.60 -5.48
N GLN A 180 -3.10 -15.87 -6.72
CA GLN A 180 -2.25 -16.53 -7.72
C GLN A 180 -1.09 -15.65 -8.17
N THR A 181 -1.30 -14.36 -8.38
CA THR A 181 -0.26 -13.47 -8.90
C THR A 181 0.58 -12.84 -7.80
N CYS A 182 0.10 -12.82 -6.56
CA CYS A 182 0.76 -12.14 -5.43
C CYS A 182 1.09 -10.65 -5.71
N ARG A 183 0.39 -10.01 -6.67
CA ARG A 183 0.63 -8.61 -7.03
C ARG A 183 0.13 -7.65 -5.94
N ARG A 184 0.52 -6.37 -6.00
CA ARG A 184 -0.04 -5.37 -5.09
C ARG A 184 -1.50 -5.11 -5.42
N LEU A 185 -2.29 -4.76 -4.41
CA LEU A 185 -3.71 -4.47 -4.59
C LEU A 185 -3.98 -3.45 -5.70
N SER A 186 -3.21 -2.37 -5.74
CA SER A 186 -3.34 -1.34 -6.76
C SER A 186 -3.01 -1.85 -8.17
N GLU A 187 -2.09 -2.81 -8.30
CA GLU A 187 -1.73 -3.43 -9.56
C GLU A 187 -2.88 -4.31 -10.07
N VAL A 188 -3.49 -5.11 -9.19
CA VAL A 188 -4.67 -5.92 -9.55
C VAL A 188 -5.88 -5.04 -9.85
N ALA A 189 -6.10 -3.98 -9.07
CA ALA A 189 -7.23 -3.06 -9.24
C ALA A 189 -7.18 -2.31 -10.58
N SER A 190 -5.98 -2.04 -11.10
CA SER A 190 -5.80 -1.26 -12.34
C SER A 190 -5.88 -2.07 -13.63
N LEU A 191 -6.10 -3.39 -13.56
CA LEU A 191 -6.16 -4.23 -14.76
C LEU A 191 -7.31 -3.84 -15.70
N LEU A 192 -6.97 -3.73 -16.97
CA LEU A 192 -7.87 -3.47 -18.09
C LEU A 192 -7.84 -4.64 -19.08
N TRP A 193 -8.79 -4.69 -20.00
CA TRP A 193 -8.84 -5.77 -21.01
C TRP A 193 -7.59 -5.84 -21.90
N ARG A 194 -6.99 -4.70 -22.22
CA ARG A 194 -5.71 -4.66 -22.96
C ARG A 194 -4.54 -5.34 -22.26
N ASP A 195 -4.65 -5.54 -20.94
CA ASP A 195 -3.63 -6.21 -20.14
C ASP A 195 -3.79 -7.74 -20.17
N VAL A 196 -4.82 -8.24 -20.88
CA VAL A 196 -5.17 -9.65 -21.01
C VAL A 196 -4.76 -10.16 -22.40
N GLN A 197 -3.86 -11.13 -22.41
CA GLN A 197 -3.53 -11.88 -23.62
C GLN A 197 -4.10 -13.29 -23.47
N ILE A 198 -4.86 -13.74 -24.46
CA ILE A 198 -5.43 -15.09 -24.51
C ILE A 198 -4.63 -15.91 -25.51
N THR A 199 -4.18 -17.09 -25.09
CA THR A 199 -3.56 -18.09 -25.95
C THR A 199 -4.35 -19.38 -25.87
N THR A 200 -4.54 -20.04 -27.00
CA THR A 200 -5.23 -21.33 -27.08
C THR A 200 -4.23 -22.46 -27.07
N ARG A 201 -4.39 -23.43 -26.18
CA ARG A 201 -3.60 -24.66 -26.13
C ARG A 201 -4.54 -25.85 -26.16
N ARG A 202 -4.12 -26.96 -26.80
CA ARG A 202 -4.84 -28.23 -26.68
C ARG A 202 -4.36 -29.00 -25.46
N ASP A 203 -5.29 -29.59 -24.73
CA ASP A 203 -4.96 -30.52 -23.65
C ASP A 203 -4.57 -31.90 -24.22
N PRO A 204 -4.13 -32.83 -23.36
CA PRO A 204 -3.83 -34.21 -23.80
C PRO A 204 -5.03 -34.97 -24.38
N GLN A 205 -6.24 -34.51 -24.09
CA GLN A 205 -7.50 -35.08 -24.63
C GLN A 205 -7.95 -34.37 -25.92
N GLY A 206 -7.15 -33.42 -26.44
CA GLY A 206 -7.45 -32.67 -27.66
C GLY A 206 -8.43 -31.50 -27.48
N GLN A 207 -8.89 -31.24 -26.26
CA GLN A 207 -9.78 -30.11 -25.99
C GLN A 207 -9.02 -28.78 -26.02
N SER A 208 -9.68 -27.76 -26.55
CA SER A 208 -9.12 -26.40 -26.64
C SER A 208 -9.25 -25.70 -25.28
N LEU A 209 -8.11 -25.32 -24.71
CA LEU A 209 -8.03 -24.57 -23.45
C LEU A 209 -7.55 -23.15 -23.74
N GLU A 210 -8.31 -22.17 -23.26
CA GLU A 210 -7.88 -20.77 -23.26
C GLU A 210 -7.05 -20.47 -21.99
N LEU A 211 -5.82 -20.04 -22.21
CA LEU A 211 -4.90 -19.61 -21.14
C LEU A 211 -4.76 -18.09 -21.18
N VAL A 212 -4.84 -17.47 -20.03
CA VAL A 212 -4.69 -16.03 -19.86
C VAL A 212 -3.30 -15.70 -19.36
N THR A 213 -2.67 -14.75 -20.02
CA THR A 213 -1.47 -14.05 -19.53
C THR A 213 -1.86 -12.61 -19.17
N LEU A 214 -1.57 -12.21 -17.93
CA LEU A 214 -1.81 -10.86 -17.44
C LEU A 214 -0.51 -10.06 -17.48
N THR A 215 -0.58 -8.84 -18.02
CA THR A 215 0.51 -7.89 -18.00
C THR A 215 0.22 -6.77 -17.01
N PHE A 216 1.14 -6.50 -16.09
CA PHE A 216 1.06 -5.44 -15.11
C PHE A 216 2.07 -4.34 -15.45
N GLU A 217 1.63 -3.33 -16.19
CA GLU A 217 2.49 -2.23 -16.68
C GLU A 217 2.84 -1.20 -15.60
N ARG A 218 2.02 -1.09 -14.54
CA ARG A 218 2.12 -0.03 -13.53
C ARG A 218 2.67 -0.52 -12.20
N CYS A 219 3.66 -1.41 -12.23
CA CYS A 219 4.30 -1.88 -11.02
C CYS A 219 5.21 -0.81 -10.41
N LYS A 220 5.39 -0.87 -9.07
CA LYS A 220 6.29 0.05 -8.35
C LYS A 220 7.70 -0.02 -8.95
N GLY A 221 8.26 1.15 -9.30
CA GLY A 221 9.57 1.28 -9.94
C GLY A 221 9.54 1.11 -11.46
N ALA A 222 8.40 1.36 -12.12
CA ALA A 222 8.19 1.25 -13.57
C ALA A 222 8.54 -0.14 -14.15
N LYS A 223 8.44 -1.19 -13.32
CA LYS A 223 8.68 -2.58 -13.76
C LYS A 223 7.42 -3.12 -14.43
N ARG A 224 7.60 -3.73 -15.58
CA ARG A 224 6.58 -4.56 -16.21
C ARG A 224 6.65 -5.97 -15.64
N MET A 225 5.51 -6.51 -15.21
CA MET A 225 5.40 -7.88 -14.71
C MET A 225 4.38 -8.65 -15.54
N VAL A 226 4.68 -9.90 -15.81
CA VAL A 226 3.82 -10.76 -16.65
C VAL A 226 3.56 -12.06 -15.89
N ASP A 227 2.30 -12.44 -15.77
CA ASP A 227 1.88 -13.67 -15.08
C ASP A 227 0.95 -14.49 -15.99
N GLN A 228 1.37 -15.70 -16.32
CA GLN A 228 0.49 -16.68 -16.96
C GLN A 228 -0.37 -17.36 -15.88
N LEU A 229 -1.69 -17.37 -16.09
CA LEU A 229 -2.63 -18.00 -15.19
C LEU A 229 -2.79 -19.49 -15.51
N PRO A 230 -3.00 -20.35 -14.50
CA PRO A 230 -3.43 -21.73 -14.71
C PRO A 230 -4.77 -21.79 -15.44
N ALA A 231 -5.02 -22.89 -16.18
CA ALA A 231 -6.21 -23.05 -17.01
C ALA A 231 -7.52 -22.79 -16.26
N GLY A 232 -7.70 -23.37 -15.07
CA GLY A 232 -8.92 -23.16 -14.26
C GLY A 232 -9.13 -21.72 -13.83
N VAL A 233 -8.06 -20.99 -13.47
CA VAL A 233 -8.15 -19.57 -13.10
C VAL A 233 -8.41 -18.71 -14.35
N SER A 234 -7.82 -19.07 -15.50
CA SER A 234 -8.08 -18.42 -16.78
C SER A 234 -9.56 -18.52 -17.17
N GLN A 235 -10.14 -19.72 -17.07
CA GLN A 235 -11.56 -19.96 -17.36
C GLN A 235 -12.48 -19.14 -16.45
N ILE A 236 -12.19 -19.09 -15.14
CA ILE A 236 -12.99 -18.31 -14.18
C ILE A 236 -12.94 -16.81 -14.50
N LEU A 237 -11.76 -16.28 -14.86
CA LEU A 237 -11.63 -14.89 -15.27
C LEU A 237 -12.43 -14.59 -16.54
N LEU A 238 -12.24 -15.41 -17.57
CA LEU A 238 -12.91 -15.20 -18.87
C LEU A 238 -14.43 -15.35 -18.74
N ALA A 239 -14.91 -16.33 -17.94
CA ALA A 239 -16.33 -16.49 -17.67
C ALA A 239 -16.90 -15.24 -17.03
N TRP A 240 -16.27 -14.70 -15.97
CA TRP A 240 -16.69 -13.44 -15.32
C TRP A 240 -16.76 -12.29 -16.34
N VAL A 241 -15.67 -12.00 -17.06
CA VAL A 241 -15.61 -10.87 -17.97
C VAL A 241 -16.65 -11.00 -19.07
N ARG A 242 -16.72 -12.14 -19.73
CA ARG A 242 -17.70 -12.38 -20.82
C ARG A 242 -19.13 -12.26 -20.32
N THR A 243 -19.47 -12.88 -19.17
CA THR A 243 -20.80 -12.81 -18.61
C THR A 243 -21.21 -11.37 -18.30
N TYR A 244 -20.32 -10.59 -17.62
CA TYR A 244 -20.64 -9.22 -17.28
C TYR A 244 -20.85 -8.33 -18.52
N TYR A 245 -19.90 -8.34 -19.46
CA TYR A 245 -19.96 -7.45 -20.63
C TYR A 245 -21.11 -7.82 -21.58
N THR A 246 -21.44 -9.11 -21.69
CA THR A 246 -22.62 -9.56 -22.45
C THR A 246 -23.93 -9.11 -21.78
N GLN A 247 -24.09 -9.33 -20.47
CA GLN A 247 -25.31 -8.93 -19.75
C GLN A 247 -25.49 -7.42 -19.65
N ALA A 248 -24.40 -6.67 -19.59
CA ALA A 248 -24.44 -5.21 -19.58
C ALA A 248 -24.64 -4.60 -20.97
N CYS A 249 -24.63 -5.41 -22.05
CA CYS A 249 -24.65 -4.95 -23.44
C CYS A 249 -23.55 -3.93 -23.73
N LEU A 250 -22.37 -4.09 -23.13
CA LEU A 250 -21.23 -3.20 -23.30
C LEU A 250 -20.17 -3.83 -24.19
N PRO A 251 -19.49 -3.07 -25.06
CA PRO A 251 -18.38 -3.59 -25.84
C PRO A 251 -17.17 -3.86 -24.93
N LEU A 252 -16.50 -4.96 -25.14
CA LEU A 252 -15.25 -5.28 -24.46
C LEU A 252 -14.07 -4.60 -25.18
N THR A 253 -13.92 -3.32 -24.94
CA THR A 253 -12.85 -2.49 -25.50
C THR A 253 -11.51 -2.70 -24.80
N PRO A 254 -10.37 -2.32 -25.37
CA PRO A 254 -9.07 -2.43 -24.69
C PRO A 254 -9.02 -1.74 -23.32
N ASP A 255 -9.75 -0.62 -23.16
CA ASP A 255 -9.81 0.15 -21.92
C ASP A 255 -10.89 -0.34 -20.93
N ALA A 256 -11.63 -1.40 -21.29
CA ALA A 256 -12.65 -1.98 -20.43
C ALA A 256 -12.00 -2.53 -19.12
N PRO A 257 -12.49 -2.12 -17.94
CA PRO A 257 -11.93 -2.58 -16.67
C PRO A 257 -12.26 -4.05 -16.41
N LEU A 258 -11.30 -4.83 -15.89
CA LEU A 258 -11.56 -6.21 -15.48
C LEU A 258 -12.46 -6.28 -14.24
N TRP A 259 -12.39 -5.29 -13.38
CA TRP A 259 -13.11 -5.24 -12.11
C TRP A 259 -14.04 -4.04 -12.07
N VAL A 260 -15.33 -4.27 -12.06
CA VAL A 260 -16.35 -3.22 -12.11
C VAL A 260 -17.24 -3.21 -10.88
N ALA A 261 -17.72 -2.02 -10.50
CA ALA A 261 -18.71 -1.84 -9.47
C ALA A 261 -20.09 -2.27 -10.00
N LEU A 262 -20.75 -3.21 -9.33
CA LEU A 262 -22.08 -3.75 -9.74
C LEU A 262 -23.23 -3.02 -9.05
N ALA A 263 -23.00 -2.44 -7.89
CA ALA A 263 -24.01 -1.67 -7.17
C ALA A 263 -23.84 -0.17 -7.40
N PRO A 264 -24.92 0.61 -7.38
CA PRO A 264 -24.83 2.04 -7.28
C PRO A 264 -24.17 2.41 -5.94
N GLY A 265 -23.06 3.16 -6.00
CA GLY A 265 -22.31 3.61 -4.85
C GLY A 265 -21.73 5.00 -5.09
N GLY A 266 -21.10 5.62 -4.05
CA GLY A 266 -20.60 6.99 -4.10
C GLY A 266 -21.69 8.04 -3.87
N ARG A 267 -21.30 9.31 -3.75
CA ARG A 267 -22.18 10.44 -3.39
C ARG A 267 -23.44 10.59 -4.27
N ASN A 268 -23.46 10.06 -5.50
CA ASN A 268 -24.55 10.23 -6.46
C ASN A 268 -24.98 8.92 -7.14
N GLY A 269 -24.71 7.74 -6.57
CA GLY A 269 -25.08 6.46 -7.19
C GLY A 269 -24.38 6.12 -8.51
N ARG A 270 -23.35 6.88 -8.92
CA ARG A 270 -22.72 6.82 -10.24
C ARG A 270 -21.62 5.80 -10.41
N ASN A 271 -21.38 4.94 -9.40
CA ASN A 271 -20.25 4.01 -9.45
C ASN A 271 -20.52 2.70 -10.22
N ARG A 272 -21.79 2.41 -10.56
CA ARG A 272 -22.11 1.19 -11.32
C ARG A 272 -21.43 1.24 -12.70
N GLY A 273 -20.72 0.17 -13.03
CA GLY A 273 -19.95 0.06 -14.27
C GLY A 273 -18.55 0.68 -14.22
N ASN A 274 -18.25 1.51 -13.21
CA ASN A 274 -16.90 2.05 -13.05
C ASN A 274 -15.94 1.01 -12.52
N GLN A 275 -14.65 1.22 -12.80
CA GLN A 275 -13.57 0.39 -12.26
C GLN A 275 -13.58 0.37 -10.73
N LEU A 276 -13.42 -0.82 -10.13
CA LEU A 276 -13.25 -0.96 -8.68
C LEU A 276 -11.96 -0.31 -8.23
N GLY A 277 -12.08 0.60 -7.25
CA GLY A 277 -10.91 1.16 -6.59
C GLY A 277 -10.28 0.17 -5.58
N PRO A 278 -9.03 0.43 -5.15
CA PRO A 278 -8.34 -0.42 -4.17
C PRO A 278 -9.11 -0.64 -2.86
N GLN A 279 -9.88 0.35 -2.38
CA GLN A 279 -10.68 0.22 -1.17
C GLN A 279 -11.80 -0.82 -1.34
N ALA A 280 -12.52 -0.79 -2.45
CA ALA A 280 -13.58 -1.75 -2.73
C ALA A 280 -13.03 -3.20 -2.79
N ILE A 281 -11.82 -3.39 -3.34
CA ILE A 281 -11.16 -4.69 -3.33
C ILE A 281 -10.74 -5.10 -1.91
N ALA A 282 -10.28 -4.17 -1.09
CA ALA A 282 -9.98 -4.45 0.32
C ALA A 282 -11.24 -4.88 1.09
N ASP A 283 -12.39 -4.29 0.78
CA ASP A 283 -13.68 -4.68 1.37
C ASP A 283 -14.13 -6.07 0.91
N ILE A 284 -13.88 -6.45 -0.35
CA ILE A 284 -14.06 -7.82 -0.85
C ILE A 284 -13.15 -8.81 -0.10
N CYS A 285 -11.88 -8.47 0.09
CA CYS A 285 -10.96 -9.28 0.89
C CYS A 285 -11.47 -9.43 2.34
N LYS A 286 -11.96 -8.35 2.95
CA LYS A 286 -12.54 -8.40 4.29
C LYS A 286 -13.77 -9.29 4.35
N LYS A 287 -14.68 -9.17 3.39
CA LYS A 287 -15.92 -9.96 3.30
C LYS A 287 -15.63 -11.46 3.24
N TYR A 288 -14.75 -11.89 2.36
CA TYR A 288 -14.53 -13.31 2.10
C TYR A 288 -13.30 -13.89 2.81
N LEU A 289 -12.21 -13.13 2.95
CA LEU A 289 -10.99 -13.61 3.59
C LEU A 289 -10.86 -13.17 5.06
N GLY A 290 -11.80 -12.37 5.57
CA GLY A 290 -11.82 -11.90 6.95
C GLY A 290 -10.73 -10.86 7.28
N THR A 291 -10.04 -10.32 6.27
CA THR A 291 -8.99 -9.32 6.46
C THR A 291 -9.07 -8.19 5.44
N SER A 292 -9.06 -6.96 5.93
CA SER A 292 -8.89 -5.76 5.09
C SER A 292 -7.41 -5.38 4.90
N LYS A 293 -6.51 -6.08 5.59
CA LYS A 293 -5.06 -5.89 5.42
C LYS A 293 -4.64 -6.55 4.11
N VAL A 294 -4.65 -5.78 3.05
CA VAL A 294 -4.39 -6.23 1.66
C VAL A 294 -3.04 -6.94 1.48
N HIS A 295 -2.05 -6.62 2.32
CA HIS A 295 -0.79 -7.36 2.33
C HIS A 295 -0.95 -8.80 2.81
N THR A 296 -1.92 -9.12 3.68
CA THR A 296 -2.21 -10.48 4.13
C THR A 296 -2.54 -11.39 2.95
N THR A 297 -3.34 -10.95 1.97
CA THR A 297 -3.66 -11.75 0.77
C THR A 297 -2.41 -12.05 -0.05
N ARG A 298 -1.52 -11.06 -0.20
CA ARG A 298 -0.23 -11.24 -0.88
C ARG A 298 0.70 -12.19 -0.11
N HIS A 299 0.74 -12.09 1.22
CA HIS A 299 1.47 -13.00 2.09
C HIS A 299 0.93 -14.42 1.98
N THR A 300 -0.40 -14.57 1.94
CA THR A 300 -1.06 -15.85 1.76
C THR A 300 -0.70 -16.50 0.42
N GLY A 301 -0.73 -15.74 -0.68
CA GLY A 301 -0.31 -16.25 -2.00
C GLY A 301 1.14 -16.72 -2.02
N ALA A 302 2.05 -16.01 -1.33
CA ALA A 302 3.44 -16.41 -1.20
C ALA A 302 3.59 -17.69 -0.35
N LEU A 303 2.85 -17.82 0.76
CA LEU A 303 2.83 -19.02 1.59
C LEU A 303 2.31 -20.24 0.79
N LEU A 304 1.24 -20.08 0.01
CA LEU A 304 0.71 -21.13 -0.85
C LEU A 304 1.77 -21.64 -1.84
N ARG A 305 2.58 -20.75 -2.40
CA ARG A 305 3.68 -21.12 -3.30
C ARG A 305 4.82 -21.84 -2.57
N LEU A 306 5.19 -21.38 -1.37
CA LEU A 306 6.18 -22.07 -0.52
C LEU A 306 5.73 -23.49 -0.21
N LYS A 307 4.48 -23.67 0.21
CA LYS A 307 3.92 -25.00 0.47
C LYS A 307 3.82 -25.88 -0.79
N ALA A 308 3.75 -25.27 -1.97
CA ALA A 308 3.81 -25.97 -3.25
C ALA A 308 5.26 -26.26 -3.71
N GLY A 309 6.30 -25.97 -2.89
CA GLY A 309 7.69 -26.26 -3.18
C GLY A 309 8.43 -25.15 -3.95
N ALA A 310 7.87 -23.95 -4.09
CA ALA A 310 8.56 -22.84 -4.73
C ALA A 310 9.78 -22.40 -3.91
N SER A 311 10.91 -22.15 -4.59
CA SER A 311 12.12 -21.64 -3.95
C SER A 311 11.95 -20.17 -3.49
N VAL A 312 12.82 -19.72 -2.58
CA VAL A 312 12.91 -18.31 -2.16
C VAL A 312 13.12 -17.39 -3.34
N GLN A 313 13.88 -17.83 -4.34
CA GLN A 313 14.15 -17.06 -5.56
C GLN A 313 12.90 -16.92 -6.42
N ASP A 314 12.09 -17.98 -6.55
CA ASP A 314 10.83 -17.95 -7.28
C ASP A 314 9.85 -16.98 -6.63
N ILE A 315 9.78 -16.99 -5.30
CA ILE A 315 8.95 -16.08 -4.53
C ILE A 315 9.41 -14.63 -4.68
N LYS A 316 10.74 -14.38 -4.61
CA LYS A 316 11.30 -13.06 -4.87
C LYS A 316 10.89 -12.54 -6.24
N LYS A 317 11.06 -13.35 -7.30
CA LYS A 317 10.67 -13.03 -8.67
C LYS A 317 9.18 -12.74 -8.76
N GLN A 318 8.35 -13.60 -8.18
CA GLN A 318 6.89 -13.45 -8.16
C GLN A 318 6.45 -12.17 -7.43
N LEU A 319 7.05 -11.85 -6.30
CA LEU A 319 6.75 -10.66 -5.54
C LEU A 319 7.34 -9.37 -6.17
N GLY A 320 8.28 -9.48 -7.09
CA GLY A 320 8.99 -8.33 -7.67
C GLY A 320 9.84 -7.60 -6.62
N HIS A 321 10.48 -8.33 -5.69
CA HIS A 321 11.39 -7.75 -4.71
C HIS A 321 12.78 -7.53 -5.31
N ASP A 322 13.37 -6.35 -5.07
CA ASP A 322 14.70 -6.02 -5.56
C ASP A 322 15.81 -6.76 -4.79
N SER A 323 15.61 -6.99 -3.48
CA SER A 323 16.60 -7.59 -2.58
C SER A 323 16.16 -8.97 -2.09
N LEU A 324 17.09 -9.95 -2.06
CA LEU A 324 16.89 -11.24 -1.40
C LEU A 324 16.65 -11.06 0.09
N ALA A 325 17.43 -10.22 0.77
CA ALA A 325 17.28 -9.96 2.20
C ALA A 325 15.85 -9.52 2.59
N THR A 326 15.12 -8.85 1.68
CA THR A 326 13.71 -8.51 1.88
C THR A 326 12.82 -9.76 1.80
N THR A 327 13.18 -10.71 0.96
CA THR A 327 12.41 -11.95 0.75
C THR A 327 12.74 -12.98 1.83
N ASP A 328 13.99 -13.11 2.23
CA ASP A 328 14.44 -14.05 3.28
C ASP A 328 13.78 -13.74 4.61
N TYR A 329 13.86 -12.50 5.06
CA TYR A 329 13.16 -12.06 6.27
C TYR A 329 11.63 -12.23 6.17
N TYR A 330 11.07 -12.00 4.99
CA TYR A 330 9.65 -12.19 4.72
C TYR A 330 9.24 -13.65 4.85
N ILE A 331 10.05 -14.58 4.34
CA ILE A 331 9.81 -16.02 4.40
C ILE A 331 10.00 -16.54 5.83
N GLU A 332 11.02 -16.07 6.53
CA GLU A 332 11.24 -16.40 7.94
C GLU A 332 10.00 -16.09 8.79
N VAL A 333 9.38 -14.92 8.58
CA VAL A 333 8.13 -14.55 9.28
C VAL A 333 6.95 -15.45 8.87
N LEU A 334 6.87 -15.90 7.62
CA LEU A 334 5.79 -16.76 7.13
C LEU A 334 5.93 -18.22 7.59
N LEU A 335 7.16 -18.67 7.84
CA LEU A 335 7.48 -20.03 8.27
C LEU A 335 7.60 -20.16 9.80
N GLN A 336 7.25 -19.14 10.58
CA GLN A 336 7.17 -19.24 12.03
C GLN A 336 6.12 -20.30 12.43
N GLY A 337 6.55 -21.52 12.63
CA GLY A 337 5.75 -22.69 13.01
C GLY A 337 6.68 -23.84 13.43
N PRO A 338 6.12 -24.99 13.86
CA PRO A 338 6.92 -26.18 14.13
C PRO A 338 7.72 -26.57 12.88
N ASP A 339 8.92 -27.10 13.10
CA ASP A 339 9.81 -27.54 12.02
C ASP A 339 9.11 -28.60 11.16
N ALA A 340 8.77 -28.22 9.93
CA ALA A 340 8.04 -29.09 8.99
C ALA A 340 8.89 -30.30 8.53
N PHE A 341 10.19 -30.27 8.79
CA PHE A 341 11.13 -31.31 8.39
C PHE A 341 11.60 -32.19 9.55
N ALA A 342 11.16 -31.90 10.79
CA ALA A 342 11.61 -32.64 11.96
C ALA A 342 11.40 -34.14 11.83
N GLU A 343 10.23 -34.57 11.39
CA GLU A 343 9.89 -35.99 11.18
C GLU A 343 10.71 -36.62 10.03
N GLN A 344 10.97 -35.85 8.96
CA GLN A 344 11.81 -36.32 7.84
C GLN A 344 13.27 -36.45 8.23
N VAL A 345 13.77 -35.51 9.05
CA VAL A 345 15.12 -35.59 9.60
C VAL A 345 15.23 -36.77 10.55
N GLU A 346 14.25 -36.96 11.42
CA GLU A 346 14.20 -38.12 12.31
C GLU A 346 14.27 -39.45 11.55
N SER A 347 13.45 -39.59 10.48
CA SER A 347 13.44 -40.79 9.64
C SER A 347 14.72 -41.05 8.85
N GLN A 348 15.63 -40.06 8.74
CA GLN A 348 16.93 -40.22 8.12
C GLN A 348 18.01 -40.54 9.15
N LEU A 349 17.74 -40.30 10.43
CA LEU A 349 18.69 -40.51 11.52
C LEU A 349 18.45 -41.84 12.28
N LEU A 350 17.22 -42.35 12.23
CA LEU A 350 16.79 -43.60 12.84
C LEU A 350 16.44 -44.67 11.79
#